data_192bd1431315615ebdd49456f5820ccd
#
_entry.id   192bd1431315615ebdd49456f5820ccd
#
_cell.length_a   1.000
_cell.length_b   1.000
_cell.length_c   1.000
_cell.angle_alpha   90.00
_cell.angle_beta   90.00
_cell.angle_gamma   90.00
#
_symmetry.space_group_name_H-M   'P 1'
#
loop_
_entity.id
_entity.type
_entity.pdbx_description
1 polymer ?
#
loop_
_entity_poly.entity_id
_entity_poly.type
_entity_poly.pdbx_seq_one_letter_code
_entity_poly.pdbx_strand_id
1 'polypeptide(L)'
;MIERQESAFPYHNWNARIAAECYGPNGASRILNEENKIIDIVNNYQDISFNFGPTLLSWMELYDKDAYEAVIMADMKSRQRFGGHGNALAQVYNHIIMPLATPRDRNTQIIWGIADFEKRFNRKPEGMWLAETAVDTATLELLAQHNILFTILAPRQAKAFRKLNDDQWQTINENQLDTAIPYAYKLPSGRTIALFFYNGQISREVAFNGLLNSGKLFADRLIVATRDTEQPQLIHIATDGESYGHHHYRGDMALASCIDYLKKNKSVTLTNYGEFLVKFPL
;
A
#
# COMPACT_ATOMS: atom_id res chain seq x y z
N MET A 1 -17.73 18.44 -14.42
CA MET A 1 -18.63 18.62 -13.25
C MET A 1 -19.13 17.23 -12.87
N ILE A 2 -18.92 16.80 -11.64
CA ILE A 2 -19.43 15.49 -11.19
C ILE A 2 -20.91 15.69 -10.80
N GLU A 3 -21.77 14.86 -11.35
CA GLU A 3 -23.21 14.91 -11.04
C GLU A 3 -23.46 14.57 -9.57
N ARG A 4 -24.54 15.11 -9.01
CA ARG A 4 -25.00 14.77 -7.67
C ARG A 4 -25.41 13.29 -7.63
N GLN A 5 -24.88 12.56 -6.64
CA GLN A 5 -25.17 11.14 -6.43
C GLN A 5 -25.99 10.98 -5.13
N GLU A 6 -27.27 10.66 -5.26
CA GLU A 6 -28.18 10.55 -4.11
C GLU A 6 -27.75 9.48 -3.09
N SER A 7 -27.13 8.38 -3.55
CA SER A 7 -26.60 7.33 -2.69
C SER A 7 -25.43 7.79 -1.80
N ALA A 8 -24.83 8.96 -2.09
CA ALA A 8 -23.75 9.54 -1.28
C ALA A 8 -24.28 10.52 -0.21
N PHE A 9 -25.61 10.71 -0.07
CA PHE A 9 -26.18 11.64 0.90
C PHE A 9 -25.59 11.45 2.32
N PRO A 10 -25.26 12.53 3.07
CA PRO A 10 -25.56 13.95 2.78
C PRO A 10 -24.53 14.67 1.87
N TYR A 11 -23.53 13.96 1.36
CA TYR A 11 -22.51 14.53 0.48
C TYR A 11 -23.00 14.65 -0.95
N HIS A 12 -22.34 15.52 -1.74
CA HIS A 12 -22.69 15.75 -3.14
C HIS A 12 -22.47 14.50 -4.02
N ASN A 13 -21.38 13.76 -3.78
CA ASN A 13 -20.99 12.56 -4.50
C ASN A 13 -20.12 11.64 -3.63
N TRP A 14 -19.81 10.45 -4.13
CA TRP A 14 -19.00 9.48 -3.40
C TRP A 14 -17.56 9.94 -3.14
N ASN A 15 -16.95 10.73 -4.03
CA ASN A 15 -15.61 11.26 -3.76
C ASN A 15 -15.64 12.18 -2.53
N ALA A 16 -16.62 13.10 -2.47
CA ALA A 16 -16.77 13.99 -1.31
C ALA A 16 -17.04 13.21 -0.02
N ARG A 17 -17.86 12.16 -0.09
CA ARG A 17 -18.17 11.32 1.07
C ARG A 17 -16.93 10.58 1.59
N ILE A 18 -16.23 9.85 0.71
CA ILE A 18 -15.06 9.08 1.12
C ILE A 18 -13.91 10.00 1.54
N ALA A 19 -13.74 11.15 0.89
CA ALA A 19 -12.76 12.14 1.31
C ALA A 19 -13.01 12.62 2.75
N ALA A 20 -14.26 12.96 3.10
CA ALA A 20 -14.62 13.40 4.43
C ALA A 20 -14.59 12.28 5.50
N GLU A 21 -14.96 11.06 5.14
CA GLU A 21 -15.02 9.93 6.07
C GLU A 21 -13.67 9.19 6.24
N CYS A 22 -12.78 9.28 5.25
CA CYS A 22 -11.55 8.49 5.21
C CYS A 22 -10.30 9.31 4.85
N TYR A 23 -10.23 9.89 3.62
CA TYR A 23 -8.96 10.41 3.13
C TYR A 23 -8.47 11.64 3.90
N GLY A 24 -9.33 12.60 4.19
CA GLY A 24 -9.02 13.77 5.02
C GLY A 24 -8.65 13.38 6.45
N PRO A 25 -9.48 12.57 7.16
CA PRO A 25 -9.15 12.08 8.51
C PRO A 25 -7.79 11.38 8.61
N ASN A 26 -7.40 10.55 7.64
CA ASN A 26 -6.06 9.94 7.64
C ASN A 26 -4.93 10.95 7.43
N GLY A 27 -5.19 12.07 6.77
CA GLY A 27 -4.24 13.18 6.63
C GLY A 27 -4.01 13.97 7.93
N ALA A 28 -4.95 13.89 8.92
CA ALA A 28 -4.91 14.62 10.18
C ALA A 28 -5.54 13.79 11.31
N SER A 29 -5.09 12.58 11.51
CA SER A 29 -5.63 11.63 12.47
C SER A 29 -5.22 11.96 13.90
N ARG A 30 -6.11 11.71 14.85
CA ARG A 30 -5.94 12.08 16.25
C ARG A 30 -5.46 10.90 17.07
N ILE A 31 -4.43 11.12 17.88
CA ILE A 31 -4.00 10.20 18.93
C ILE A 31 -4.56 10.69 20.25
N LEU A 32 -5.23 9.81 20.98
CA LEU A 32 -5.83 10.11 22.29
C LEU A 32 -5.03 9.45 23.42
N ASN A 33 -5.03 10.11 24.57
CA ASN A 33 -4.57 9.49 25.82
C ASN A 33 -5.70 8.68 26.51
N GLU A 34 -5.41 8.08 27.65
CA GLU A 34 -6.36 7.29 28.45
C GLU A 34 -7.59 8.11 28.93
N GLU A 35 -7.46 9.44 28.99
CA GLU A 35 -8.54 10.36 29.36
C GLU A 35 -9.36 10.83 28.14
N ASN A 36 -9.14 10.26 26.96
CA ASN A 36 -9.74 10.65 25.68
C ASN A 36 -9.40 12.10 25.25
N LYS A 37 -8.28 12.66 25.72
CA LYS A 37 -7.79 13.97 25.26
C LYS A 37 -6.84 13.76 24.07
N ILE A 38 -6.95 14.64 23.08
CA ILE A 38 -6.04 14.66 21.94
C ILE A 38 -4.64 15.05 22.44
N ILE A 39 -3.66 14.17 22.22
CA ILE A 39 -2.25 14.40 22.57
C ILE A 39 -1.38 14.64 21.34
N ASP A 40 -1.83 14.21 20.15
CA ASP A 40 -1.14 14.45 18.90
C ASP A 40 -2.12 14.40 17.72
N ILE A 41 -1.75 15.06 16.61
CA ILE A 41 -2.43 14.99 15.32
C ILE A 41 -1.37 14.59 14.29
N VAL A 42 -1.57 13.44 13.64
CA VAL A 42 -0.60 12.82 12.74
C VAL A 42 -1.18 12.59 11.36
N ASN A 43 -0.33 12.56 10.36
CA ASN A 43 -0.69 12.15 9.01
C ASN A 43 -0.27 10.69 8.81
N ASN A 44 -1.23 9.78 8.77
CA ASN A 44 -0.99 8.33 8.64
C ASN A 44 -0.22 7.98 7.36
N TYR A 45 -0.42 8.72 6.27
CA TYR A 45 0.28 8.48 5.00
C TYR A 45 1.80 8.67 5.08
N GLN A 46 2.32 9.32 6.13
CA GLN A 46 3.76 9.43 6.34
C GLN A 46 4.40 8.11 6.81
N ASP A 47 3.58 7.19 7.31
CA ASP A 47 4.04 5.97 7.99
C ASP A 47 3.57 4.67 7.31
N ILE A 48 2.72 4.76 6.29
CA ILE A 48 2.20 3.63 5.51
C ILE A 48 2.48 3.83 4.02
N SER A 49 2.70 2.73 3.30
CA SER A 49 2.65 2.78 1.84
C SER A 49 1.21 2.92 1.37
N PHE A 50 0.99 3.73 0.34
CA PHE A 50 -0.35 4.00 -0.18
C PHE A 50 -0.33 4.23 -1.70
N ASN A 51 -1.46 4.01 -2.33
CA ASN A 51 -1.69 4.39 -3.72
C ASN A 51 -3.06 5.06 -3.85
N PHE A 52 -3.13 6.08 -4.69
CA PHE A 52 -4.36 6.79 -5.05
C PHE A 52 -4.50 6.81 -6.57
N GLY A 53 -5.71 6.58 -7.06
CA GLY A 53 -5.99 6.66 -8.49
C GLY A 53 -5.80 8.07 -9.05
N PRO A 54 -5.24 8.21 -10.27
CA PRO A 54 -5.04 9.50 -10.90
C PRO A 54 -6.31 10.35 -11.00
N THR A 55 -7.46 9.73 -11.24
CA THR A 55 -8.75 10.42 -11.31
C THR A 55 -9.18 10.95 -9.96
N LEU A 56 -8.94 10.21 -8.87
CA LEU A 56 -9.23 10.64 -7.51
C LEU A 56 -8.30 11.78 -7.11
N LEU A 57 -7.00 11.67 -7.35
CA LEU A 57 -6.05 12.76 -7.07
C LEU A 57 -6.38 14.03 -7.84
N SER A 58 -6.81 13.92 -9.10
CA SER A 58 -7.26 15.08 -9.88
C SER A 58 -8.52 15.72 -9.29
N TRP A 59 -9.43 14.91 -8.75
CA TRP A 59 -10.61 15.42 -8.06
C TRP A 59 -10.21 16.12 -6.75
N MET A 60 -9.35 15.50 -5.93
CA MET A 60 -8.88 16.10 -4.67
C MET A 60 -8.14 17.43 -4.90
N GLU A 61 -7.29 17.51 -5.91
CA GLU A 61 -6.55 18.73 -6.28
C GLU A 61 -7.50 19.93 -6.54
N LEU A 62 -8.70 19.66 -7.06
CA LEU A 62 -9.69 20.69 -7.38
C LEU A 62 -10.68 20.97 -6.24
N TYR A 63 -11.09 19.95 -5.51
CA TYR A 63 -12.25 20.01 -4.61
C TYR A 63 -11.93 19.73 -3.14
N ASP A 64 -10.78 19.14 -2.82
CA ASP A 64 -10.32 18.85 -1.46
C ASP A 64 -8.80 19.01 -1.35
N LYS A 65 -8.37 20.25 -1.45
CA LYS A 65 -6.94 20.60 -1.46
C LYS A 65 -6.21 20.16 -0.20
N ASP A 66 -6.85 20.24 0.95
CA ASP A 66 -6.23 19.89 2.24
C ASP A 66 -5.88 18.39 2.26
N ALA A 67 -6.80 17.52 1.83
CA ALA A 67 -6.54 16.09 1.73
C ALA A 67 -5.48 15.80 0.64
N TYR A 68 -5.53 16.48 -0.50
CA TYR A 68 -4.54 16.34 -1.56
C TYR A 68 -3.13 16.70 -1.07
N GLU A 69 -2.97 17.88 -0.45
CA GLU A 69 -1.70 18.35 0.06
C GLU A 69 -1.17 17.43 1.17
N ALA A 70 -2.05 16.92 2.05
CA ALA A 70 -1.67 15.97 3.08
C ALA A 70 -1.05 14.68 2.49
N VAL A 71 -1.61 14.16 1.38
CA VAL A 71 -1.09 12.97 0.68
C VAL A 71 0.26 13.28 0.03
N ILE A 72 0.38 14.40 -0.71
CA ILE A 72 1.64 14.78 -1.38
C ILE A 72 2.77 15.04 -0.37
N MET A 73 2.48 15.79 0.68
CA MET A 73 3.43 16.10 1.75
C MET A 73 3.87 14.85 2.52
N ALA A 74 2.98 13.85 2.67
CA ALA A 74 3.31 12.60 3.33
C ALA A 74 4.41 11.83 2.59
N ASP A 75 4.34 11.74 1.27
CA ASP A 75 5.40 11.10 0.47
C ASP A 75 6.73 11.84 0.62
N MET A 76 6.71 13.17 0.55
CA MET A 76 7.92 13.97 0.72
C MET A 76 8.57 13.76 2.10
N LYS A 77 7.77 13.73 3.17
CA LYS A 77 8.26 13.49 4.54
C LYS A 77 8.73 12.05 4.74
N SER A 78 8.05 11.07 4.16
CA SER A 78 8.48 9.68 4.25
C SER A 78 9.84 9.46 3.57
N ARG A 79 10.11 10.13 2.44
CA ARG A 79 11.43 10.10 1.80
C ARG A 79 12.57 10.57 2.73
N GLN A 80 12.33 11.61 3.51
CA GLN A 80 13.32 12.09 4.48
C GLN A 80 13.62 11.06 5.56
N ARG A 81 12.60 10.28 5.92
CA ARG A 81 12.68 9.29 6.99
C ARG A 81 13.22 7.94 6.51
N PHE A 82 12.87 7.51 5.31
CA PHE A 82 13.19 6.19 4.76
C PHE A 82 14.29 6.25 3.69
N GLY A 83 15.37 6.97 3.96
CA GLY A 83 16.58 6.95 3.13
C GLY A 83 16.40 7.41 1.68
N GLY A 84 15.41 8.26 1.40
CA GLY A 84 15.06 8.73 0.06
C GLY A 84 13.86 8.01 -0.58
N HIS A 85 13.37 6.94 0.04
CA HIS A 85 12.26 6.11 -0.46
C HIS A 85 10.92 6.66 0.02
N GLY A 86 10.02 6.98 -0.90
CA GLY A 86 8.70 7.52 -0.59
C GLY A 86 7.65 6.43 -0.37
N ASN A 87 6.62 6.76 0.41
CA ASN A 87 5.53 5.83 0.73
C ASN A 87 4.51 5.69 -0.40
N ALA A 88 4.37 6.69 -1.27
CA ALA A 88 3.46 6.61 -2.39
C ALA A 88 3.90 5.53 -3.39
N LEU A 89 2.96 4.71 -3.84
CA LEU A 89 3.11 3.74 -4.92
C LEU A 89 2.37 4.25 -6.14
N ALA A 90 2.94 4.06 -7.33
CA ALA A 90 2.19 4.27 -8.55
C ALA A 90 1.10 3.20 -8.70
N GLN A 91 0.11 3.50 -9.52
CA GLN A 91 -0.82 2.51 -10.02
C GLN A 91 -1.06 2.70 -11.52
N VAL A 92 -1.63 1.71 -12.18
CA VAL A 92 -2.10 1.86 -13.55
C VAL A 92 -3.12 3.00 -13.63
N TYR A 93 -3.11 3.78 -14.72
CA TYR A 93 -3.84 5.05 -14.79
C TYR A 93 -5.33 4.92 -14.52
N ASN A 94 -5.99 3.98 -15.17
CA ASN A 94 -7.37 3.60 -14.88
C ASN A 94 -7.38 2.28 -14.10
N HIS A 95 -8.42 2.04 -13.31
CA HIS A 95 -8.59 0.80 -12.54
C HIS A 95 -9.01 -0.36 -13.45
N ILE A 96 -8.11 -0.81 -14.33
CA ILE A 96 -8.36 -1.91 -15.28
C ILE A 96 -7.66 -3.20 -14.83
N ILE A 97 -8.24 -4.33 -15.21
CA ILE A 97 -7.64 -5.65 -15.02
C ILE A 97 -6.60 -5.88 -16.12
N MET A 98 -5.35 -5.64 -15.80
CA MET A 98 -4.24 -5.64 -16.76
C MET A 98 -4.15 -6.89 -17.64
N PRO A 99 -4.31 -8.12 -17.13
CA PRO A 99 -4.31 -9.32 -17.96
C PRO A 99 -5.39 -9.37 -19.04
N LEU A 100 -6.49 -8.63 -18.86
CA LEU A 100 -7.61 -8.58 -19.83
C LEU A 100 -7.46 -7.45 -20.87
N ALA A 101 -6.50 -6.56 -20.69
CA ALA A 101 -6.25 -5.46 -21.61
C ALA A 101 -5.41 -5.90 -22.82
N THR A 102 -5.56 -5.18 -23.94
CA THR A 102 -4.68 -5.39 -25.09
C THR A 102 -3.23 -5.01 -24.75
N PRO A 103 -2.22 -5.56 -25.46
CA PRO A 103 -0.82 -5.19 -25.19
C PRO A 103 -0.56 -3.67 -25.30
N ARG A 104 -1.22 -3.00 -26.24
CA ARG A 104 -1.13 -1.55 -26.40
C ARG A 104 -1.69 -0.82 -25.19
N ASP A 105 -2.88 -1.21 -24.72
CA ASP A 105 -3.56 -0.56 -23.61
C ASP A 105 -2.80 -0.79 -22.30
N ARG A 106 -2.29 -2.00 -22.04
CA ARG A 106 -1.42 -2.29 -20.90
C ARG A 106 -0.24 -1.32 -20.83
N ASN A 107 0.48 -1.17 -21.93
CA ASN A 107 1.63 -0.28 -21.99
C ASN A 107 1.23 1.18 -21.76
N THR A 108 0.13 1.62 -22.38
CA THR A 108 -0.41 2.98 -22.21
C THR A 108 -0.80 3.25 -20.74
N GLN A 109 -1.46 2.31 -20.09
CA GLN A 109 -1.89 2.45 -18.68
C GLN A 109 -0.71 2.58 -17.73
N ILE A 110 0.36 1.84 -17.97
CA ILE A 110 1.59 1.93 -17.17
C ILE A 110 2.28 3.28 -17.40
N ILE A 111 2.49 3.69 -18.65
CA ILE A 111 3.14 4.96 -18.98
C ILE A 111 2.37 6.14 -18.39
N TRP A 112 1.05 6.16 -18.53
CA TRP A 112 0.23 7.24 -17.99
C TRP A 112 0.21 7.24 -16.46
N GLY A 113 0.18 6.06 -15.83
CA GLY A 113 0.27 5.95 -14.37
C GLY A 113 1.61 6.47 -13.84
N ILE A 114 2.71 6.17 -14.52
CA ILE A 114 4.05 6.69 -14.18
C ILE A 114 4.09 8.20 -14.37
N ALA A 115 3.60 8.73 -15.50
CA ALA A 115 3.63 10.15 -15.80
C ALA A 115 2.81 10.99 -14.80
N ASP A 116 1.62 10.51 -14.39
CA ASP A 116 0.80 11.15 -13.36
C ASP A 116 1.52 11.12 -12.01
N PHE A 117 2.11 9.98 -11.65
CA PHE A 117 2.88 9.84 -10.42
C PHE A 117 4.07 10.80 -10.37
N GLU A 118 4.88 10.86 -11.43
CA GLU A 118 6.05 11.75 -11.51
C GLU A 118 5.63 13.22 -11.40
N LYS A 119 4.54 13.61 -12.06
CA LYS A 119 3.99 14.96 -11.98
C LYS A 119 3.60 15.36 -10.55
N ARG A 120 2.98 14.44 -9.79
CA ARG A 120 2.44 14.75 -8.46
C ARG A 120 3.49 14.63 -7.35
N PHE A 121 4.27 13.56 -7.36
CA PHE A 121 5.23 13.24 -6.29
C PHE A 121 6.66 13.70 -6.59
N ASN A 122 6.89 14.30 -7.76
CA ASN A 122 8.20 14.83 -8.20
C ASN A 122 9.34 13.81 -8.02
N ARG A 123 9.09 12.55 -8.34
CA ARG A 123 10.05 11.44 -8.36
C ARG A 123 9.55 10.30 -9.23
N LYS A 124 10.46 9.40 -9.63
CA LYS A 124 10.09 8.15 -10.29
C LYS A 124 9.45 7.18 -9.28
N PRO A 125 8.42 6.41 -9.69
CA PRO A 125 7.89 5.36 -8.86
C PRO A 125 8.86 4.18 -8.75
N GLU A 126 8.96 3.58 -7.58
CA GLU A 126 9.74 2.36 -7.37
C GLU A 126 8.86 1.11 -7.49
N GLY A 127 7.62 1.19 -7.00
CA GLY A 127 6.62 0.15 -7.07
C GLY A 127 5.35 0.60 -7.75
N MET A 128 4.59 -0.38 -8.26
CA MET A 128 3.28 -0.12 -8.86
C MET A 128 2.26 -1.12 -8.32
N TRP A 129 1.13 -0.59 -7.85
CA TRP A 129 -0.06 -1.37 -7.52
C TRP A 129 -0.82 -1.72 -8.79
N LEU A 130 -1.23 -2.97 -8.90
CA LEU A 130 -2.10 -3.47 -9.97
C LEU A 130 -3.52 -3.62 -9.44
N ALA A 131 -4.50 -3.16 -10.21
CA ALA A 131 -5.92 -3.28 -9.85
C ALA A 131 -6.27 -4.73 -9.53
N GLU A 132 -6.90 -4.96 -8.36
CA GLU A 132 -7.29 -6.29 -7.85
C GLU A 132 -6.12 -7.28 -7.71
N THR A 133 -4.89 -6.80 -7.67
CA THR A 133 -3.66 -7.61 -7.75
C THR A 133 -3.59 -8.49 -9.02
N ALA A 134 -4.40 -8.18 -10.04
CA ALA A 134 -4.46 -8.98 -11.26
C ALA A 134 -3.18 -8.84 -12.07
N VAL A 135 -2.54 -9.99 -12.34
CA VAL A 135 -1.19 -10.04 -12.91
C VAL A 135 -1.05 -11.21 -13.87
N ASP A 136 -0.26 -11.00 -14.91
CA ASP A 136 0.32 -12.04 -15.76
C ASP A 136 1.79 -11.70 -16.09
N THR A 137 2.51 -12.62 -16.67
CA THR A 137 3.92 -12.42 -17.05
C THR A 137 4.10 -11.24 -17.99
N ALA A 138 3.17 -10.99 -18.91
CA ALA A 138 3.26 -9.89 -19.85
C ALA A 138 3.12 -8.53 -19.15
N THR A 139 2.29 -8.44 -18.12
CA THR A 139 2.20 -7.24 -17.26
C THR A 139 3.49 -7.02 -16.48
N LEU A 140 4.06 -8.06 -15.86
CA LEU A 140 5.32 -7.95 -15.13
C LEU A 140 6.49 -7.55 -16.04
N GLU A 141 6.54 -8.05 -17.28
CA GLU A 141 7.54 -7.63 -18.29
C GLU A 141 7.45 -6.11 -18.56
N LEU A 142 6.25 -5.60 -18.75
CA LEU A 142 6.04 -4.17 -18.98
C LEU A 142 6.43 -3.35 -17.75
N LEU A 143 6.08 -3.78 -16.54
CA LEU A 143 6.52 -3.11 -15.32
C LEU A 143 8.04 -3.01 -15.25
N ALA A 144 8.74 -4.13 -15.43
CA ALA A 144 10.21 -4.18 -15.41
C ALA A 144 10.85 -3.37 -16.57
N GLN A 145 10.22 -3.35 -17.75
CA GLN A 145 10.65 -2.54 -18.88
C GLN A 145 10.59 -1.04 -18.56
N HIS A 146 9.61 -0.62 -17.78
CA HIS A 146 9.44 0.76 -17.34
C HIS A 146 10.14 1.06 -15.99
N ASN A 147 11.08 0.19 -15.57
CA ASN A 147 11.88 0.35 -14.34
C ASN A 147 11.07 0.35 -13.06
N ILE A 148 9.92 -0.30 -13.04
CA ILE A 148 9.22 -0.61 -11.80
C ILE A 148 9.94 -1.79 -11.14
N LEU A 149 10.39 -1.59 -9.90
CA LEU A 149 11.24 -2.55 -9.19
C LEU A 149 10.44 -3.65 -8.51
N PHE A 150 9.20 -3.35 -8.09
CA PHE A 150 8.36 -4.30 -7.38
C PHE A 150 6.87 -4.07 -7.59
N THR A 151 6.10 -5.13 -7.33
CA THR A 151 4.65 -5.07 -7.14
C THR A 151 4.22 -5.94 -5.95
N ILE A 152 2.99 -5.75 -5.50
CA ILE A 152 2.41 -6.43 -4.34
C ILE A 152 1.28 -7.32 -4.82
N LEU A 153 1.27 -8.57 -4.37
CA LEU A 153 0.34 -9.61 -4.80
C LEU A 153 -0.32 -10.31 -3.60
N ALA A 154 -1.42 -10.98 -3.86
CA ALA A 154 -2.06 -11.83 -2.87
C ALA A 154 -1.33 -13.19 -2.76
N PRO A 155 -1.18 -13.76 -1.55
CA PRO A 155 -0.43 -15.01 -1.36
C PRO A 155 -0.98 -16.19 -2.18
N ARG A 156 -2.28 -16.24 -2.43
CA ARG A 156 -2.93 -17.26 -3.27
C ARG A 156 -2.48 -17.27 -4.74
N GLN A 157 -1.80 -16.22 -5.21
CA GLN A 157 -1.31 -16.10 -6.58
C GLN A 157 0.04 -16.81 -6.80
N ALA A 158 0.74 -17.16 -5.71
CA ALA A 158 1.97 -17.94 -5.79
C ALA A 158 1.64 -19.43 -5.92
N LYS A 159 2.15 -20.07 -6.98
CA LYS A 159 1.99 -21.51 -7.22
C LYS A 159 3.17 -22.32 -6.69
N ALA A 160 4.37 -21.79 -6.82
CA ALA A 160 5.60 -22.44 -6.40
C ALA A 160 6.70 -21.40 -6.20
N PHE A 161 7.67 -21.74 -5.37
CA PHE A 161 8.92 -20.98 -5.24
C PHE A 161 10.11 -21.95 -5.14
N ARG A 162 11.31 -21.41 -5.28
CA ARG A 162 12.56 -22.13 -4.97
C ARG A 162 13.54 -21.18 -4.29
N LYS A 163 14.46 -21.71 -3.52
CA LYS A 163 15.60 -20.92 -3.00
C LYS A 163 16.52 -20.52 -4.15
N LEU A 164 17.20 -19.37 -4.00
CA LEU A 164 18.07 -18.83 -5.07
C LEU A 164 19.16 -19.81 -5.51
N ASN A 165 19.69 -20.62 -4.58
CA ASN A 165 20.76 -21.59 -4.82
C ASN A 165 20.25 -23.04 -4.92
N ASP A 166 18.96 -23.22 -5.18
CA ASP A 166 18.32 -24.53 -5.29
C ASP A 166 17.58 -24.61 -6.64
N ASP A 167 17.72 -25.72 -7.35
CA ASP A 167 17.02 -25.95 -8.62
C ASP A 167 15.64 -26.60 -8.41
N GLN A 168 15.31 -27.01 -7.19
CA GLN A 168 14.06 -27.68 -6.91
C GLN A 168 12.95 -26.69 -6.60
N TRP A 169 11.90 -26.70 -7.42
CA TRP A 169 10.68 -25.96 -7.18
C TRP A 169 9.80 -26.64 -6.15
N GLN A 170 9.37 -25.88 -5.17
CA GLN A 170 8.43 -26.31 -4.13
C GLN A 170 7.03 -25.76 -4.49
N THR A 171 6.10 -26.65 -4.82
CA THR A 171 4.70 -26.29 -4.99
C THR A 171 4.10 -25.96 -3.63
N ILE A 172 3.37 -24.88 -3.56
CA ILE A 172 2.80 -24.36 -2.30
C ILE A 172 1.34 -23.96 -2.47
N ASN A 173 0.68 -23.79 -1.35
CA ASN A 173 -0.57 -23.06 -1.23
C ASN A 173 -0.34 -21.75 -0.46
N GLU A 174 -1.37 -20.92 -0.35
CA GLU A 174 -1.29 -19.59 0.26
C GLU A 174 -0.81 -19.60 1.74
N ASN A 175 -1.07 -20.68 2.48
CA ASN A 175 -0.66 -20.81 3.88
C ASN A 175 0.79 -21.26 4.07
N GLN A 176 1.43 -21.72 3.01
CA GLN A 176 2.81 -22.19 3.00
C GLN A 176 3.80 -21.14 2.46
N LEU A 177 3.27 -20.08 1.85
CA LEU A 177 4.09 -18.97 1.35
C LEU A 177 4.59 -18.13 2.52
N ASP A 178 5.88 -17.90 2.58
CA ASP A 178 6.45 -16.92 3.51
C ASP A 178 6.17 -15.49 3.01
N THR A 179 5.18 -14.85 3.60
CA THR A 179 4.81 -13.48 3.23
C THR A 179 5.71 -12.40 3.85
N ALA A 180 6.68 -12.77 4.68
CA ALA A 180 7.59 -11.84 5.32
C ALA A 180 8.88 -11.58 4.53
N ILE A 181 9.03 -12.18 3.35
CA ILE A 181 10.18 -11.98 2.46
C ILE A 181 9.73 -11.62 1.05
N PRO A 182 10.51 -10.83 0.29
CA PRO A 182 10.28 -10.62 -1.13
C PRO A 182 10.80 -11.79 -1.96
N TYR A 183 10.24 -11.94 -3.15
CA TYR A 183 10.62 -12.98 -4.11
C TYR A 183 11.13 -12.36 -5.42
N ALA A 184 12.27 -12.85 -5.92
CA ALA A 184 12.78 -12.48 -7.22
C ALA A 184 12.01 -13.23 -8.32
N TYR A 185 11.35 -12.55 -9.23
CA TYR A 185 10.73 -13.15 -10.40
C TYR A 185 11.58 -12.85 -11.64
N LYS A 186 12.22 -13.89 -12.16
CA LYS A 186 12.97 -13.82 -13.43
C LYS A 186 12.01 -13.84 -14.61
N LEU A 187 12.06 -12.78 -15.39
CA LEU A 187 11.23 -12.58 -16.56
C LEU A 187 11.84 -13.20 -17.82
N PRO A 188 11.05 -13.54 -18.85
CA PRO A 188 11.55 -14.06 -20.13
C PRO A 188 12.58 -13.14 -20.80
N SER A 189 12.49 -11.83 -20.61
CA SER A 189 13.49 -10.86 -21.10
C SER A 189 14.86 -10.92 -20.39
N GLY A 190 14.97 -11.70 -19.33
CA GLY A 190 16.14 -11.73 -18.44
C GLY A 190 16.14 -10.68 -17.34
N ARG A 191 15.18 -9.75 -17.33
CA ARG A 191 14.98 -8.80 -16.22
C ARG A 191 14.47 -9.53 -14.99
N THR A 192 14.57 -8.86 -13.85
CA THR A 192 14.00 -9.34 -12.58
C THR A 192 13.10 -8.28 -11.99
N ILE A 193 11.99 -8.68 -11.40
CA ILE A 193 11.12 -7.83 -10.61
C ILE A 193 10.88 -8.46 -9.23
N ALA A 194 10.83 -7.65 -8.19
CA ALA A 194 10.51 -8.13 -6.84
C ALA A 194 9.00 -8.30 -6.68
N LEU A 195 8.57 -9.42 -6.12
CA LEU A 195 7.18 -9.69 -5.75
C LEU A 195 7.07 -9.73 -4.22
N PHE A 196 6.23 -8.88 -3.66
CA PHE A 196 5.84 -8.93 -2.27
C PHE A 196 4.45 -9.57 -2.16
N PHE A 197 4.27 -10.48 -1.22
CA PHE A 197 2.98 -11.10 -0.95
C PHE A 197 2.50 -10.67 0.44
N TYR A 198 1.42 -9.89 0.49
CA TYR A 198 0.91 -9.38 1.77
C TYR A 198 0.37 -10.48 2.69
N ASN A 199 0.39 -10.24 4.00
CA ASN A 199 -0.22 -11.15 4.96
C ASN A 199 -1.75 -11.10 4.84
N GLY A 200 -2.32 -12.07 4.12
CA GLY A 200 -3.75 -12.12 3.80
C GLY A 200 -4.64 -12.35 5.03
N GLN A 201 -4.13 -13.03 6.07
CA GLN A 201 -4.89 -13.25 7.29
C GLN A 201 -5.09 -11.93 8.04
N ILE A 202 -4.01 -11.17 8.29
CA ILE A 202 -4.11 -9.89 9.01
C ILE A 202 -4.90 -8.87 8.17
N SER A 203 -4.71 -8.84 6.84
CA SER A 203 -5.52 -7.99 5.95
C SER A 203 -7.02 -8.26 6.11
N ARG A 204 -7.43 -9.53 6.20
CA ARG A 204 -8.82 -9.92 6.44
C ARG A 204 -9.30 -9.53 7.84
N GLU A 205 -8.44 -9.66 8.86
CA GLU A 205 -8.75 -9.25 10.24
C GLU A 205 -9.01 -7.73 10.32
N VAL A 206 -8.24 -6.92 9.58
CA VAL A 206 -8.49 -5.48 9.45
C VAL A 206 -9.83 -5.21 8.76
N ALA A 207 -10.08 -5.86 7.63
CA ALA A 207 -11.26 -5.56 6.81
C ALA A 207 -12.58 -6.06 7.43
N PHE A 208 -12.58 -7.21 8.13
CA PHE A 208 -13.82 -7.92 8.48
C PHE A 208 -13.91 -8.39 9.94
N ASN A 209 -12.81 -8.48 10.68
CA ASN A 209 -12.80 -9.14 11.98
C ASN A 209 -12.52 -8.17 13.14
N GLY A 210 -12.75 -6.87 12.93
CA GLY A 210 -12.74 -5.87 13.99
C GLY A 210 -11.35 -5.51 14.55
N LEU A 211 -10.26 -5.80 13.83
CA LEU A 211 -8.91 -5.47 14.29
C LEU A 211 -8.72 -3.94 14.46
N LEU A 212 -9.47 -3.13 13.71
CA LEU A 212 -9.51 -1.68 13.85
C LEU A 212 -10.30 -1.16 15.08
N ASN A 213 -10.84 -2.03 15.92
CA ASN A 213 -11.46 -1.59 17.17
C ASN A 213 -10.44 -1.14 18.22
N SER A 214 -9.16 -1.50 18.05
CA SER A 214 -8.08 -1.12 18.97
C SER A 214 -6.74 -1.02 18.23
N GLY A 215 -6.13 0.15 18.25
CA GLY A 215 -4.79 0.34 17.69
C GLY A 215 -3.72 -0.50 18.39
N LYS A 216 -3.85 -0.71 19.71
CA LYS A 216 -2.94 -1.58 20.47
C LYS A 216 -3.04 -3.03 20.01
N LEU A 217 -4.25 -3.59 19.91
CA LEU A 217 -4.44 -4.97 19.45
C LEU A 217 -3.93 -5.12 18.00
N PHE A 218 -4.12 -4.11 17.16
CA PHE A 218 -3.60 -4.11 15.80
C PHE A 218 -2.06 -4.15 15.79
N ALA A 219 -1.40 -3.31 16.60
CA ALA A 219 0.06 -3.33 16.73
C ALA A 219 0.57 -4.68 17.27
N ASP A 220 -0.03 -5.19 18.34
CA ASP A 220 0.33 -6.49 18.92
C ASP A 220 0.18 -7.62 17.88
N ARG A 221 -0.87 -7.58 17.05
CA ARG A 221 -1.12 -8.57 16.00
C ARG A 221 -0.03 -8.55 14.92
N LEU A 222 0.46 -7.37 14.54
CA LEU A 222 1.58 -7.22 13.60
C LEU A 222 2.89 -7.73 14.22
N ILE A 223 3.15 -7.39 15.49
CA ILE A 223 4.36 -7.82 16.18
C ILE A 223 4.39 -9.35 16.34
N VAL A 224 3.28 -9.98 16.73
CA VAL A 224 3.19 -11.45 16.86
C VAL A 224 3.39 -12.17 15.53
N ALA A 225 3.20 -11.51 14.40
CA ALA A 225 3.49 -12.08 13.10
C ALA A 225 4.99 -12.15 12.76
N THR A 226 5.84 -11.48 13.53
CA THR A 226 7.30 -11.62 13.41
C THR A 226 7.76 -12.96 13.97
N ARG A 227 8.83 -13.50 13.42
CA ARG A 227 9.46 -14.75 13.89
C ARG A 227 10.76 -14.42 14.61
N ASP A 228 11.12 -15.24 15.58
CA ASP A 228 12.43 -15.19 16.22
C ASP A 228 13.50 -15.77 15.27
N THR A 229 14.08 -14.91 14.46
CA THR A 229 15.11 -15.25 13.46
C THR A 229 15.97 -14.03 13.17
N GLU A 230 17.24 -14.26 12.86
CA GLU A 230 18.15 -13.22 12.39
C GLU A 230 17.88 -12.78 10.93
N GLN A 231 17.06 -13.53 10.20
CA GLN A 231 16.72 -13.19 8.83
C GLN A 231 15.82 -11.94 8.77
N PRO A 232 16.09 -10.99 7.88
CA PRO A 232 15.22 -9.83 7.69
C PRO A 232 13.79 -10.24 7.36
N GLN A 233 12.84 -9.59 8.00
CA GLN A 233 11.41 -9.83 7.82
C GLN A 233 10.67 -8.52 7.56
N LEU A 234 9.75 -8.52 6.64
CA LEU A 234 8.81 -7.43 6.38
C LEU A 234 7.39 -7.90 6.65
N ILE A 235 6.82 -7.54 7.78
CA ILE A 235 5.41 -7.79 8.05
C ILE A 235 4.60 -6.67 7.39
N HIS A 236 3.81 -7.01 6.40
CA HIS A 236 3.01 -6.07 5.64
C HIS A 236 1.64 -6.63 5.28
N ILE A 237 0.69 -5.74 5.15
CA ILE A 237 -0.70 -6.02 4.80
C ILE A 237 -1.12 -5.16 3.61
N ALA A 238 -2.17 -5.55 2.92
CA ALA A 238 -2.83 -4.74 1.90
C ALA A 238 -4.34 -4.75 2.16
N THR A 239 -4.91 -3.56 2.25
CA THR A 239 -6.33 -3.34 2.51
C THR A 239 -6.81 -2.15 1.70
N ASP A 240 -8.10 -2.10 1.42
CA ASP A 240 -8.71 -0.91 0.84
C ASP A 240 -8.53 0.27 1.80
N GLY A 241 -8.19 1.43 1.25
CA GLY A 241 -7.98 2.65 2.04
C GLY A 241 -9.22 3.05 2.82
N GLU A 242 -10.40 2.81 2.25
CA GLU A 242 -11.72 3.07 2.80
C GLU A 242 -11.99 2.31 4.11
N SER A 243 -11.24 1.25 4.39
CA SER A 243 -11.29 0.54 5.68
C SER A 243 -10.98 1.45 6.86
N TYR A 244 -10.12 2.46 6.65
CA TYR A 244 -9.64 3.34 7.71
C TYR A 244 -10.48 4.63 7.85
N GLY A 245 -11.80 4.50 7.91
CA GLY A 245 -12.71 5.62 8.11
C GLY A 245 -14.12 5.35 7.61
N HIS A 246 -14.27 5.03 6.33
CA HIS A 246 -15.59 4.78 5.73
C HIS A 246 -16.20 3.47 6.18
N HIS A 247 -15.48 2.36 6.06
CA HIS A 247 -15.99 1.04 6.47
C HIS A 247 -15.93 0.84 7.99
N HIS A 248 -14.92 1.39 8.65
CA HIS A 248 -14.76 1.34 10.10
C HIS A 248 -14.62 2.75 10.65
N TYR A 249 -15.69 3.23 11.30
CA TYR A 249 -15.70 4.54 11.94
C TYR A 249 -14.51 4.71 12.89
N ARG A 250 -13.75 5.79 12.75
CA ARG A 250 -12.48 6.05 13.46
C ARG A 250 -11.36 5.04 13.18
N GLY A 251 -11.42 4.32 12.06
CA GLY A 251 -10.35 3.41 11.65
C GLY A 251 -9.02 4.14 11.42
N ASP A 252 -9.05 5.41 11.00
CA ASP A 252 -7.90 6.31 10.93
C ASP A 252 -7.20 6.47 12.28
N MET A 253 -7.96 6.66 13.36
CA MET A 253 -7.42 6.81 14.72
C MET A 253 -6.86 5.49 15.24
N ALA A 254 -7.48 4.35 14.92
CA ALA A 254 -6.95 3.04 15.26
C ALA A 254 -5.61 2.78 14.54
N LEU A 255 -5.50 3.17 13.27
CA LEU A 255 -4.24 3.09 12.52
C LEU A 255 -3.17 4.01 13.12
N ALA A 256 -3.51 5.28 13.42
CA ALA A 256 -2.60 6.22 14.06
C ALA A 256 -2.07 5.71 15.40
N SER A 257 -2.97 5.17 16.24
CA SER A 257 -2.61 4.56 17.52
C SER A 257 -1.73 3.31 17.33
N CYS A 258 -2.04 2.44 16.36
CA CYS A 258 -1.20 1.28 16.01
C CYS A 258 0.22 1.72 15.65
N ILE A 259 0.36 2.71 14.77
CA ILE A 259 1.64 3.24 14.33
C ILE A 259 2.43 3.83 15.51
N ASP A 260 1.77 4.56 16.40
CA ASP A 260 2.39 5.12 17.61
C ASP A 260 2.92 4.02 18.53
N TYR A 261 2.16 2.94 18.75
CA TYR A 261 2.63 1.77 19.50
C TYR A 261 3.83 1.10 18.84
N LEU A 262 3.82 0.92 17.52
CA LEU A 262 4.93 0.32 16.79
C LEU A 262 6.19 1.20 16.86
N LYS A 263 6.08 2.53 16.79
CA LYS A 263 7.20 3.47 16.93
C LYS A 263 7.86 3.42 18.31
N LYS A 264 7.08 3.14 19.34
CA LYS A 264 7.56 3.01 20.73
C LYS A 264 8.15 1.63 21.02
N ASN A 265 7.86 0.63 20.22
CA ASN A 265 8.36 -0.73 20.38
C ASN A 265 9.79 -0.85 19.81
N LYS A 266 10.72 -1.32 20.63
CA LYS A 266 12.15 -1.45 20.25
C LYS A 266 12.47 -2.70 19.42
N SER A 267 11.56 -3.67 19.37
CA SER A 267 11.77 -4.93 18.65
C SER A 267 11.42 -4.85 17.15
N VAL A 268 10.77 -3.78 16.72
CA VAL A 268 10.37 -3.58 15.34
C VAL A 268 10.76 -2.20 14.84
N THR A 269 10.87 -2.06 13.52
CA THR A 269 11.16 -0.79 12.86
C THR A 269 10.18 -0.59 11.71
N LEU A 270 9.57 0.58 11.63
CA LEU A 270 8.76 0.95 10.49
C LEU A 270 9.67 1.20 9.28
N THR A 271 9.29 0.69 8.14
CA THR A 271 9.97 0.83 6.85
C THR A 271 8.96 0.87 5.71
N ASN A 272 9.43 1.08 4.49
CA ASN A 272 8.64 0.90 3.28
C ASN A 272 9.33 -0.07 2.31
N TYR A 273 8.64 -0.44 1.24
CA TYR A 273 9.14 -1.45 0.31
C TYR A 273 10.46 -1.07 -0.37
N GLY A 274 10.62 0.21 -0.75
CA GLY A 274 11.84 0.71 -1.40
C GLY A 274 13.03 0.63 -0.46
N GLU A 275 12.91 1.16 0.75
CA GLU A 275 13.94 1.11 1.78
C GLU A 275 14.30 -0.34 2.13
N PHE A 276 13.28 -1.22 2.26
CA PHE A 276 13.50 -2.63 2.59
C PHE A 276 14.33 -3.33 1.50
N LEU A 277 14.02 -3.13 0.22
CA LEU A 277 14.76 -3.73 -0.89
C LEU A 277 16.21 -3.24 -0.97
N VAL A 278 16.49 -2.00 -0.62
CA VAL A 278 17.87 -1.47 -0.61
C VAL A 278 18.66 -2.03 0.56
N LYS A 279 18.03 -2.15 1.74
CA LYS A 279 18.67 -2.73 2.93
C LYS A 279 18.88 -4.24 2.81
N PHE A 280 17.96 -4.94 2.15
CA PHE A 280 17.94 -6.39 2.04
C PHE A 280 17.65 -6.78 0.57
N PRO A 281 18.65 -6.67 -0.32
CA PRO A 281 18.49 -7.00 -1.73
C PRO A 281 18.17 -8.48 -1.94
N LEU A 282 17.50 -8.78 -3.07
CA LEU A 282 17.07 -10.14 -3.47
C LEU A 282 18.23 -11.07 -3.81
#